data_c81fbe54e3d1d88b0e83c41e596eafa7
#
_entry.id   c81fbe54e3d1d88b0e83c41e596eafa7
#
_cell.length_a   1.000
_cell.length_b   1.000
_cell.length_c   1.000
_cell.angle_alpha   90.00
_cell.angle_beta   90.00
_cell.angle_gamma   90.00
#
_symmetry.space_group_name_H-M   'P 1'
#
loop_
_entity.id
_entity.type
_entity.pdbx_description
1 polymer ?
#
loop_
_entity_poly.entity_id
_entity_poly.type
_entity_poly.pdbx_seq_one_letter_code
_entity_poly.pdbx_strand_id
1 'polypeptide(L)'
;MKDTGKSKKILIFNVNWLGDVLFSTATIRNIRHNFSDSFIACIIPSRCYPILKGNPYLDEIIIFDEKERQRSSLAKLRFVQLLKTKKFDVVFLLHRSFTRALICRLAGIPQRIGYYTKKRGFLLTKRIAPVARDALHRIDYYLNIIEKAGLKVEDR
;
A
#
# COMPACT_ATOMS: atom_id res chain seq x y z
N MET A 1 1.95 5.07 -15.31
CA MET A 1 3.27 4.54 -14.94
C MET A 1 3.54 3.36 -15.87
N LYS A 2 4.35 3.56 -16.90
CA LYS A 2 4.65 2.47 -17.85
C LYS A 2 5.63 1.49 -17.19
N ASP A 3 5.38 0.21 -17.37
CA ASP A 3 6.35 -0.83 -17.06
C ASP A 3 7.58 -0.60 -17.95
N THR A 4 8.72 -0.31 -17.34
CA THR A 4 9.99 -0.07 -18.05
C THR A 4 10.77 -1.37 -18.23
N GLY A 5 10.11 -2.53 -18.16
CA GLY A 5 10.75 -3.85 -18.32
C GLY A 5 11.74 -4.23 -17.20
N LYS A 6 11.83 -3.40 -16.17
CA LYS A 6 12.69 -3.68 -15.02
C LYS A 6 11.85 -4.14 -13.84
N SER A 7 12.16 -5.31 -13.31
CA SER A 7 11.52 -5.84 -12.09
C SER A 7 11.61 -4.80 -10.96
N LYS A 8 10.47 -4.49 -10.35
CA LYS A 8 10.35 -3.51 -9.27
C LYS A 8 10.06 -4.21 -7.94
N LYS A 9 10.41 -3.54 -6.85
CA LYS A 9 9.96 -3.90 -5.51
C LYS A 9 8.79 -3.00 -5.11
N ILE A 10 7.61 -3.57 -5.03
CA ILE A 10 6.35 -2.87 -4.80
C ILE A 10 5.86 -3.17 -3.40
N LEU A 11 5.48 -2.12 -2.69
CA LEU A 11 4.87 -2.21 -1.37
C LEU A 11 3.40 -1.77 -1.44
N ILE A 12 2.52 -2.53 -0.82
CA ILE A 12 1.13 -2.14 -0.59
C ILE A 12 0.98 -1.91 0.91
N PHE A 13 0.82 -0.67 1.34
CA PHE A 13 0.50 -0.38 2.72
C PHE A 13 -1.03 -0.36 2.88
N ASN A 14 -1.55 -1.48 3.32
CA ASN A 14 -2.99 -1.76 3.32
C ASN A 14 -3.72 -1.08 4.49
N VAL A 15 -4.99 -1.32 4.57
CA VAL A 15 -5.92 -0.83 5.59
C VAL A 15 -5.95 -1.76 6.82
N ASN A 16 -6.72 -1.37 7.85
CA ASN A 16 -6.69 -2.06 9.17
C ASN A 16 -7.87 -2.99 9.42
N TRP A 17 -8.98 -2.82 8.71
CA TRP A 17 -10.21 -3.56 8.97
C TRP A 17 -10.30 -4.79 8.09
N LEU A 18 -10.76 -5.92 8.66
CA LEU A 18 -10.89 -7.21 7.97
C LEU A 18 -11.64 -7.10 6.65
N GLY A 19 -12.82 -6.47 6.66
CA GLY A 19 -13.63 -6.26 5.46
C GLY A 19 -12.93 -5.40 4.42
N ASP A 20 -12.27 -4.31 4.84
CA ASP A 20 -11.54 -3.44 3.92
C ASP A 20 -10.32 -4.14 3.31
N VAL A 21 -9.62 -4.98 4.07
CA VAL A 21 -8.52 -5.81 3.55
C VAL A 21 -9.04 -6.82 2.52
N LEU A 22 -10.20 -7.43 2.77
CA LEU A 22 -10.84 -8.31 1.80
C LEU A 22 -11.16 -7.57 0.50
N PHE A 23 -11.76 -6.38 0.57
CA PHE A 23 -12.06 -5.56 -0.61
C PHE A 23 -10.79 -5.10 -1.35
N SER A 24 -9.67 -4.92 -0.66
CA SER A 24 -8.40 -4.55 -1.28
C SER A 24 -7.74 -5.67 -2.09
N THR A 25 -8.22 -6.91 -2.01
CA THR A 25 -7.66 -8.04 -2.78
C THR A 25 -7.77 -7.84 -4.28
N ALA A 26 -8.85 -7.19 -4.76
CA ALA A 26 -8.98 -6.79 -6.16
C ALA A 26 -7.84 -5.83 -6.58
N THR A 27 -7.47 -4.88 -5.72
CA THR A 27 -6.35 -3.96 -5.96
C THR A 27 -5.02 -4.70 -6.00
N ILE A 28 -4.78 -5.64 -5.07
CA ILE A 28 -3.57 -6.48 -5.04
C ILE A 28 -3.44 -7.27 -6.35
N ARG A 29 -4.51 -7.92 -6.80
CA ARG A 29 -4.55 -8.68 -8.04
C ARG A 29 -4.23 -7.80 -9.25
N ASN A 30 -4.87 -6.63 -9.37
CA ASN A 30 -4.60 -5.70 -10.47
C ASN A 30 -3.17 -5.15 -10.45
N ILE A 31 -2.57 -4.91 -9.28
CA ILE A 31 -1.15 -4.54 -9.17
C ILE A 31 -0.28 -5.69 -9.72
N ARG A 32 -0.56 -6.95 -9.36
CA ARG A 32 0.18 -8.10 -9.90
C ARG A 32 0.05 -8.21 -11.43
N HIS A 33 -1.15 -8.01 -11.99
CA HIS A 33 -1.35 -8.05 -13.44
C HIS A 33 -0.56 -6.94 -14.17
N ASN A 34 -0.43 -5.77 -13.58
CA ASN A 34 0.39 -4.68 -14.14
C ASN A 34 1.91 -4.89 -13.94
N PHE A 35 2.32 -5.74 -13.00
CA PHE A 35 3.72 -5.94 -12.61
C PHE A 35 4.00 -7.43 -12.37
N SER A 36 3.85 -8.27 -13.39
CA SER A 36 3.95 -9.73 -13.31
C SER A 36 5.27 -10.21 -12.70
N ASP A 37 6.38 -9.58 -13.07
CA ASP A 37 7.75 -9.98 -12.70
C ASP A 37 8.32 -9.22 -11.50
N SER A 38 7.50 -8.41 -10.84
CA SER A 38 7.90 -7.59 -9.72
C SER A 38 7.71 -8.31 -8.38
N PHE A 39 8.54 -7.97 -7.40
CA PHE A 39 8.34 -8.41 -6.02
C PHE A 39 7.27 -7.52 -5.35
N ILE A 40 6.21 -8.13 -4.84
CA ILE A 40 5.09 -7.42 -4.22
C ILE A 40 4.92 -7.86 -2.77
N ALA A 41 5.12 -6.90 -1.85
CA ALA A 41 4.85 -7.09 -0.43
C ALA A 41 3.62 -6.29 0.02
N CYS A 42 2.90 -6.82 1.00
CA CYS A 42 1.74 -6.16 1.59
C CYS A 42 1.88 -6.01 3.10
N ILE A 43 1.74 -4.79 3.61
CA ILE A 43 1.70 -4.50 5.05
C ILE A 43 0.26 -4.54 5.54
N ILE A 44 0.00 -5.34 6.56
CA ILE A 44 -1.29 -5.47 7.24
C ILE A 44 -1.11 -5.63 8.76
N PRO A 45 -2.13 -5.36 9.58
CA PRO A 45 -2.11 -5.77 10.98
C PRO A 45 -2.22 -7.30 11.12
N SER A 46 -1.66 -7.84 12.20
CA SER A 46 -1.61 -9.30 12.46
C SER A 46 -2.97 -9.97 12.39
N ARG A 47 -4.02 -9.33 12.88
CA ARG A 47 -5.41 -9.84 12.82
C ARG A 47 -5.94 -10.06 11.40
N CYS A 48 -5.39 -9.38 10.40
CA CYS A 48 -5.78 -9.51 8.99
C CYS A 48 -4.95 -10.58 8.24
N TYR A 49 -3.92 -11.14 8.88
CA TYR A 49 -3.05 -12.12 8.26
C TYR A 49 -3.79 -13.32 7.64
N PRO A 50 -4.79 -13.93 8.30
CA PRO A 50 -5.52 -15.07 7.72
C PRO A 50 -6.19 -14.79 6.39
N ILE A 51 -6.57 -13.52 6.10
CA ILE A 51 -7.23 -13.12 4.85
C ILE A 51 -6.28 -13.20 3.66
N LEU A 52 -5.02 -12.81 3.87
CA LEU A 52 -4.03 -12.74 2.79
C LEU A 52 -3.04 -13.90 2.80
N LYS A 53 -3.06 -14.77 3.82
CA LYS A 53 -2.21 -15.96 3.89
C LYS A 53 -2.43 -16.83 2.65
N GLY A 54 -1.34 -17.11 1.93
CA GLY A 54 -1.39 -17.92 0.70
C GLY A 54 -1.97 -17.20 -0.52
N ASN A 55 -2.12 -15.87 -0.47
CA ASN A 55 -2.56 -15.10 -1.63
C ASN A 55 -1.51 -15.18 -2.75
N PRO A 56 -1.86 -15.74 -3.94
CA PRO A 56 -0.90 -16.00 -5.02
C PRO A 56 -0.34 -14.71 -5.68
N TYR A 57 -0.95 -13.57 -5.40
CA TYR A 57 -0.54 -12.27 -5.96
C TYR A 57 0.48 -11.53 -5.10
N LEU A 58 0.85 -12.09 -3.91
CA LEU A 58 1.81 -11.51 -2.98
C LEU A 58 3.03 -12.43 -2.80
N ASP A 59 4.21 -11.83 -2.75
CA ASP A 59 5.45 -12.52 -2.43
C ASP A 59 5.75 -12.47 -0.93
N GLU A 60 5.31 -11.41 -0.23
CA GLU A 60 5.56 -11.24 1.20
C GLU A 60 4.41 -10.53 1.89
N ILE A 61 4.12 -10.93 3.13
CA ILE A 61 3.22 -10.23 4.05
C ILE A 61 4.06 -9.70 5.22
N ILE A 62 3.99 -8.39 5.46
CA ILE A 62 4.70 -7.71 6.55
C ILE A 62 3.67 -7.26 7.58
N ILE A 63 3.90 -7.59 8.86
CA ILE A 63 2.99 -7.22 9.94
C ILE A 63 3.34 -5.84 10.49
N PHE A 64 2.32 -4.99 10.60
CA PHE A 64 2.39 -3.68 11.23
C PHE A 64 1.18 -3.44 12.12
N ASP A 65 1.37 -3.59 13.43
CA ASP A 65 0.36 -3.38 14.46
C ASP A 65 0.58 -2.05 15.16
N GLU A 66 0.07 -0.96 14.56
CA GLU A 66 0.34 0.42 15.01
C GLU A 66 -0.05 0.69 16.48
N LYS A 67 -1.08 0.01 16.98
CA LYS A 67 -1.57 0.18 18.36
C LYS A 67 -0.93 -0.78 19.36
N GLU A 68 -0.23 -1.79 18.90
CA GLU A 68 0.38 -2.84 19.71
C GLU A 68 1.91 -2.85 19.53
N ARG A 69 2.41 -3.62 18.57
CA ARG A 69 3.86 -3.84 18.34
C ARG A 69 4.61 -2.58 17.98
N GLN A 70 4.01 -1.71 17.15
CA GLN A 70 4.61 -0.46 16.70
C GLN A 70 4.01 0.78 17.38
N ARG A 71 3.55 0.65 18.62
CA ARG A 71 2.95 1.75 19.38
C ARG A 71 3.96 2.85 19.69
N SER A 72 5.16 2.49 20.14
CA SER A 72 6.20 3.46 20.50
C SER A 72 6.91 4.05 19.29
N SER A 73 7.45 5.25 19.44
CA SER A 73 8.25 5.92 18.41
C SER A 73 9.48 5.10 18.03
N LEU A 74 10.12 4.45 19.01
CA LEU A 74 11.27 3.59 18.77
C LEU A 74 10.91 2.35 17.94
N ALA A 75 9.76 1.72 18.22
CA ALA A 75 9.28 0.58 17.44
C ALA A 75 8.93 1.00 16.00
N LYS A 76 8.36 2.19 15.80
CA LYS A 76 8.13 2.76 14.46
C LYS A 76 9.44 3.01 13.72
N LEU A 77 10.46 3.55 14.39
CA LEU A 77 11.79 3.75 13.79
C LEU A 77 12.46 2.43 13.38
N ARG A 78 12.35 1.40 14.20
CA ARG A 78 12.83 0.05 13.84
C ARG A 78 12.09 -0.49 12.61
N PHE A 79 10.80 -0.25 12.51
CA PHE A 79 10.02 -0.64 11.34
C PHE A 79 10.43 0.15 10.09
N VAL A 80 10.72 1.44 10.22
CA VAL A 80 11.31 2.26 9.13
C VAL A 80 12.62 1.65 8.66
N GLN A 81 13.52 1.26 9.57
CA GLN A 81 14.78 0.62 9.21
C GLN A 81 14.56 -0.72 8.49
N LEU A 82 13.62 -1.52 8.94
CA LEU A 82 13.23 -2.76 8.25
C LEU A 82 12.82 -2.48 6.79
N LEU A 83 11.93 -1.52 6.57
CA LEU A 83 11.50 -1.16 5.21
C LEU A 83 12.63 -0.60 4.37
N LYS A 84 13.52 0.20 4.98
CA LYS A 84 14.70 0.76 4.31
C LYS A 84 15.63 -0.32 3.78
N THR A 85 15.88 -1.38 4.55
CA THR A 85 16.72 -2.51 4.12
C THR A 85 16.10 -3.29 2.95
N LYS A 86 14.78 -3.30 2.83
CA LYS A 86 14.06 -3.98 1.75
C LYS A 86 14.13 -3.25 0.40
N LYS A 87 14.43 -1.95 0.38
CA LYS A 87 14.63 -1.12 -0.83
C LYS A 87 13.45 -1.18 -1.81
N PHE A 88 12.24 -0.86 -1.33
CA PHE A 88 11.09 -0.74 -2.21
C PHE A 88 11.21 0.46 -3.15
N ASP A 89 10.75 0.31 -4.40
CA ASP A 89 10.75 1.35 -5.43
C ASP A 89 9.48 2.19 -5.39
N VAL A 90 8.36 1.56 -5.07
CA VAL A 90 7.05 2.21 -5.02
C VAL A 90 6.19 1.66 -3.89
N VAL A 91 5.41 2.53 -3.27
CA VAL A 91 4.37 2.14 -2.31
C VAL A 91 3.01 2.70 -2.71
N PHE A 92 2.00 1.83 -2.69
CA PHE A 92 0.59 2.18 -2.76
C PHE A 92 0.02 2.27 -1.33
N LEU A 93 -0.35 3.48 -0.92
CA LEU A 93 -0.91 3.77 0.40
C LEU A 93 -2.44 3.74 0.34
N LEU A 94 -3.05 2.62 0.68
CA LEU A 94 -4.50 2.45 0.66
C LEU A 94 -5.19 3.14 1.84
N HIS A 95 -4.48 3.31 2.95
CA HIS A 95 -4.96 4.03 4.12
C HIS A 95 -4.56 5.50 4.09
N ARG A 96 -5.42 6.40 4.59
CA ARG A 96 -5.18 7.86 4.62
C ARG A 96 -4.34 8.35 5.82
N SER A 97 -3.58 7.49 6.49
CA SER A 97 -2.78 7.82 7.66
C SER A 97 -1.57 8.70 7.31
N PHE A 98 -1.36 9.75 8.09
CA PHE A 98 -0.14 10.55 8.06
C PHE A 98 1.08 9.72 8.48
N THR A 99 0.97 8.96 9.57
CA THR A 99 2.06 8.14 10.13
C THR A 99 2.61 7.16 9.09
N ARG A 100 1.73 6.49 8.35
CA ARG A 100 2.14 5.52 7.32
C ARG A 100 2.85 6.17 6.14
N ALA A 101 2.37 7.32 5.69
CA ALA A 101 3.04 8.08 4.65
C ALA A 101 4.42 8.57 5.11
N LEU A 102 4.53 9.02 6.37
CA LEU A 102 5.80 9.42 6.98
C LEU A 102 6.78 8.25 7.09
N ILE A 103 6.34 7.09 7.55
CA ILE A 103 7.15 5.86 7.61
C ILE A 103 7.74 5.55 6.22
N CYS A 104 6.91 5.56 5.18
CA CYS A 104 7.36 5.27 3.81
C CYS A 104 8.35 6.32 3.28
N ARG A 105 8.16 7.60 3.62
CA ARG A 105 9.13 8.66 3.28
C ARG A 105 10.45 8.46 3.99
N LEU A 106 10.44 8.21 5.30
CA LEU A 106 11.65 7.98 6.10
C LEU A 106 12.38 6.69 5.69
N ALA A 107 11.65 5.68 5.24
CA ALA A 107 12.22 4.46 4.66
C ALA A 107 12.88 4.68 3.29
N GLY A 108 12.77 5.89 2.72
CA GLY A 108 13.41 6.25 1.45
C GLY A 108 12.72 5.67 0.22
N ILE A 109 11.44 5.28 0.30
CA ILE A 109 10.70 4.78 -0.85
C ILE A 109 10.47 5.93 -1.83
N PRO A 110 11.02 5.88 -3.06
CA PRO A 110 11.03 7.04 -3.96
C PRO A 110 9.65 7.39 -4.52
N GLN A 111 8.79 6.40 -4.79
CA GLN A 111 7.44 6.65 -5.30
C GLN A 111 6.40 6.28 -4.23
N ARG A 112 5.63 7.28 -3.80
CA ARG A 112 4.61 7.13 -2.76
C ARG A 112 3.28 7.65 -3.30
N ILE A 113 2.36 6.73 -3.54
CA ILE A 113 1.09 6.95 -4.24
C ILE A 113 -0.07 6.72 -3.28
N GLY A 114 -1.01 7.63 -3.21
CA GLY A 114 -2.18 7.48 -2.36
C GLY A 114 -3.10 8.70 -2.38
N TYR A 115 -4.23 8.59 -1.71
CA TYR A 115 -5.16 9.69 -1.59
C TYR A 115 -4.54 10.88 -0.87
N TYR A 116 -4.71 12.06 -1.45
CA TYR A 116 -4.30 13.33 -0.87
C TYR A 116 -5.13 13.66 0.39
N THR A 117 -4.46 14.17 1.39
CA THR A 117 -5.07 14.91 2.50
C THR A 117 -4.22 16.14 2.80
N LYS A 118 -4.83 17.21 3.35
CA LYS A 118 -4.09 18.45 3.67
C LYS A 118 -2.85 18.21 4.54
N LYS A 119 -2.94 17.22 5.47
CA LYS A 119 -1.86 16.92 6.43
C LYS A 119 -0.72 16.11 5.83
N ARG A 120 -0.96 15.27 4.82
CA ARG A 120 0.04 14.32 4.31
C ARG A 120 0.43 14.51 2.84
N GLY A 121 -0.17 15.48 2.16
CA GLY A 121 0.07 15.69 0.73
C GLY A 121 1.54 15.87 0.36
N PHE A 122 2.33 16.54 1.19
CA PHE A 122 3.76 16.74 0.97
C PHE A 122 4.61 15.46 1.13
N LEU A 123 4.06 14.40 1.74
CA LEU A 123 4.70 13.10 1.88
C LEU A 123 4.50 12.20 0.65
N LEU A 124 3.52 12.53 -0.20
CA LEU A 124 3.19 11.77 -1.41
C LEU A 124 3.93 12.34 -2.62
N THR A 125 4.40 11.46 -3.49
CA THR A 125 4.98 11.84 -4.79
C THR A 125 3.93 11.87 -5.88
N LYS A 126 2.91 11.01 -5.80
CA LYS A 126 1.72 11.05 -6.65
C LYS A 126 0.47 11.17 -5.79
N ARG A 127 -0.17 12.34 -5.86
CA ARG A 127 -1.34 12.69 -5.08
C ARG A 127 -2.60 12.33 -5.86
N ILE A 128 -3.41 11.42 -5.32
CA ILE A 128 -4.71 11.08 -5.88
C ILE A 128 -5.77 11.95 -5.21
N ALA A 129 -6.62 12.58 -5.99
CA ALA A 129 -7.73 13.38 -5.47
C ALA A 129 -8.64 12.50 -4.60
N PRO A 130 -8.96 12.95 -3.36
CA PRO A 130 -9.81 12.16 -2.49
C PRO A 130 -11.23 12.05 -3.07
N VAL A 131 -11.78 10.85 -3.04
CA VAL A 131 -13.19 10.58 -3.32
C VAL A 131 -13.90 10.37 -1.99
N ALA A 132 -15.15 10.84 -1.88
CA ALA A 132 -15.97 10.54 -0.72
C ALA A 132 -16.13 9.02 -0.59
N ARG A 133 -15.93 8.48 0.63
CA ARG A 133 -15.97 7.02 0.86
C ARG A 133 -17.30 6.39 0.48
N ASP A 134 -18.37 7.18 0.54
CA ASP A 134 -19.74 6.75 0.27
C ASP A 134 -20.13 6.92 -1.21
N ALA A 135 -19.29 7.58 -2.01
CA ALA A 135 -19.53 7.81 -3.43
C ALA A 135 -19.15 6.62 -4.32
N LEU A 136 -18.35 5.68 -3.81
CA LEU A 136 -17.90 4.49 -4.54
C LEU A 136 -18.09 3.24 -3.69
N HIS A 137 -18.33 2.11 -4.35
CA HIS A 137 -18.20 0.82 -3.69
C HIS A 137 -16.78 0.65 -3.14
N ARG A 138 -16.62 -0.07 -2.02
CA ARG A 138 -15.30 -0.21 -1.35
C ARG A 138 -14.19 -0.75 -2.26
N ILE A 139 -14.52 -1.68 -3.12
CA ILE A 139 -13.59 -2.22 -4.13
C ILE A 139 -13.13 -1.10 -5.07
N ASP A 140 -14.08 -0.36 -5.65
CA ASP A 140 -13.80 0.75 -6.57
C ASP A 140 -13.01 1.88 -5.92
N TYR A 141 -13.24 2.11 -4.62
CA TYR A 141 -12.48 3.09 -3.85
C TYR A 141 -10.99 2.77 -3.81
N TYR A 142 -10.62 1.51 -3.63
CA TYR A 142 -9.20 1.10 -3.63
C TYR A 142 -8.65 0.98 -5.06
N LEU A 143 -9.42 0.49 -6.00
CA LEU A 143 -9.05 0.41 -7.42
C LEU A 143 -8.79 1.80 -8.02
N ASN A 144 -9.55 2.82 -7.63
CA ASN A 144 -9.35 4.19 -8.09
C ASN A 144 -7.92 4.71 -7.82
N ILE A 145 -7.25 4.24 -6.76
CA ILE A 145 -5.86 4.65 -6.46
C ILE A 145 -4.93 4.19 -7.60
N ILE A 146 -5.03 2.94 -8.01
CA ILE A 146 -4.16 2.38 -9.04
C ILE A 146 -4.54 2.88 -10.44
N GLU A 147 -5.83 3.04 -10.72
CA GLU A 147 -6.32 3.60 -11.96
C GLU A 147 -5.82 5.04 -12.17
N LYS A 148 -5.98 5.90 -11.16
CA LYS A 148 -5.44 7.28 -11.19
C LYS A 148 -3.89 7.31 -11.14
N ALA A 149 -3.25 6.25 -10.68
CA ALA A 149 -1.81 6.07 -10.82
C ALA A 149 -1.38 5.75 -12.26
N GLY A 150 -2.32 5.45 -13.15
CA GLY A 150 -2.07 5.13 -14.57
C GLY A 150 -1.88 3.65 -14.83
N LEU A 151 -2.34 2.78 -13.91
CA LEU A 151 -2.36 1.33 -14.08
C LEU A 151 -3.70 0.90 -14.70
N LYS A 152 -3.68 -0.23 -15.40
CA LYS A 152 -4.90 -0.84 -15.92
C LYS A 152 -5.66 -1.54 -14.79
N VAL A 153 -6.99 -1.41 -14.80
CA VAL A 153 -7.90 -2.19 -13.96
C VAL A 153 -8.60 -3.16 -14.90
N GLU A 154 -8.23 -4.43 -14.82
CA GLU A 154 -8.75 -5.50 -15.67
C GLU A 154 -9.84 -6.30 -14.98
N ASP A 155 -9.84 -6.29 -13.62
CA ASP A 155 -10.70 -7.15 -12.83
C ASP A 155 -11.14 -6.44 -11.53
N ARG A 156 -12.42 -6.60 -11.13
CA ARG A 156 -13.08 -5.93 -9.99
C ARG A 156 -13.60 -6.92 -8.96
#